data_ce81fcc542dda1a23efbdc3615e6874f
#
_entry.id   ce81fcc542dda1a23efbdc3615e6874f
#
_cell.length_a   1.000
_cell.length_b   1.000
_cell.length_c   1.000
_cell.angle_alpha   90.00
_cell.angle_beta   90.00
_cell.angle_gamma   90.00
#
_symmetry.space_group_name_H-M   'P 1'
#
loop_
_entity.id
_entity.type
_entity.pdbx_description
1 polymer ?
#
loop_
_entity_poly.entity_id
_entity_poly.type
_entity_poly.pdbx_seq_one_letter_code
_entity_poly.pdbx_strand_id
1 'polypeptide(L)'
;VVVYLLRYDQLWLWYKAYQEKLLEAEQFIQSLGVSWKFVLAMLAVFFVRTFVPFLAVSAICVFTGAVLPSFWAMAVNFLGIIMMMTIKYFEGKRFGSGNAWKMISRNERARRIIENSGKVNKALLFALRLIPGFPLGSVSRIYGSLKFPYWQFILLSAAGFAPKLLSYTFMGTNVFDPLSKAFLV
;
A
#
# COMPACT_ATOMS: atom_id res chain seq x y z
N VAL A 1 17.08 30.66 30.61
CA VAL A 1 17.47 29.28 31.04
C VAL A 1 16.29 28.59 31.73
N VAL A 2 15.65 29.21 32.75
CA VAL A 2 14.51 28.61 33.50
C VAL A 2 13.31 28.31 32.60
N VAL A 3 12.95 29.19 31.66
CA VAL A 3 11.84 28.98 30.69
C VAL A 3 12.17 27.85 29.72
N TYR A 4 13.44 27.63 29.37
CA TYR A 4 13.87 26.52 28.52
C TYR A 4 13.79 25.18 29.25
N LEU A 5 14.13 25.12 30.54
CA LEU A 5 14.04 23.93 31.37
C LEU A 5 12.58 23.52 31.63
N LEU A 6 11.70 24.48 31.96
CA LEU A 6 10.26 24.22 32.14
C LEU A 6 9.57 23.72 30.86
N ARG A 7 10.00 24.19 29.70
CA ARG A 7 9.51 23.70 28.40
C ARG A 7 10.04 22.29 28.07
N TYR A 8 11.23 21.97 28.51
CA TYR A 8 11.84 20.66 28.32
C TYR A 8 11.13 19.61 29.18
N ASP A 9 10.79 19.94 30.44
CA ASP A 9 10.05 19.06 31.33
C ASP A 9 8.63 18.80 30.83
N GLN A 10 7.92 19.84 30.33
CA GLN A 10 6.59 19.66 29.73
C GLN A 10 6.63 18.81 28.46
N LEU A 11 7.61 19.01 27.59
CA LEU A 11 7.78 18.19 26.39
C LEU A 11 8.11 16.74 26.74
N TRP A 12 8.93 16.53 27.80
CA TRP A 12 9.29 15.22 28.29
C TRP A 12 8.10 14.47 28.91
N LEU A 13 7.29 15.18 29.71
CA LEU A 13 6.05 14.60 30.27
C LEU A 13 5.03 14.29 29.17
N TRP A 14 4.88 15.16 28.20
CA TRP A 14 4.01 14.91 27.04
C TRP A 14 4.52 13.71 26.22
N TYR A 15 5.84 13.61 26.02
CA TYR A 15 6.45 12.48 25.33
C TYR A 15 6.24 11.16 26.08
N LYS A 16 6.40 11.14 27.41
CA LYS A 16 6.10 9.96 28.23
C LYS A 16 4.63 9.56 28.17
N ALA A 17 3.71 10.50 28.31
CA ALA A 17 2.27 10.23 28.22
C ALA A 17 1.88 9.72 26.81
N TYR A 18 2.55 10.20 25.78
CA TYR A 18 2.37 9.69 24.42
C TYR A 18 2.91 8.27 24.27
N GLN A 19 4.07 7.96 24.84
CA GLN A 19 4.66 6.62 24.84
C GLN A 19 3.78 5.62 25.60
N GLU A 20 3.23 5.98 26.75
CA GLU A 20 2.30 5.12 27.51
C GLU A 20 1.06 4.78 26.69
N LYS A 21 0.45 5.78 26.03
CA LYS A 21 -0.69 5.55 25.14
C LYS A 21 -0.34 4.68 23.93
N LEU A 22 0.87 4.83 23.39
CA LEU A 22 1.34 3.97 22.32
C LEU A 22 1.52 2.53 22.77
N LEU A 23 2.08 2.31 23.96
CA LEU A 23 2.24 0.98 24.55
C LEU A 23 0.89 0.32 24.87
N GLU A 24 -0.07 1.07 25.40
CA GLU A 24 -1.44 0.58 25.60
C GLU A 24 -2.09 0.18 24.28
N ALA A 25 -1.95 1.02 23.25
CA ALA A 25 -2.46 0.73 21.91
C ALA A 25 -1.76 -0.50 21.30
N GLU A 26 -0.45 -0.62 21.47
CA GLU A 26 0.31 -1.79 21.02
C GLU A 26 -0.14 -3.07 21.70
N GLN A 27 -0.28 -3.05 23.05
CA GLN A 27 -0.77 -4.18 23.82
C GLN A 27 -2.19 -4.57 23.44
N PHE A 28 -3.07 -3.59 23.24
CA PHE A 28 -4.43 -3.85 22.75
C PHE A 28 -4.42 -4.48 21.37
N ILE A 29 -3.59 -3.98 20.45
CA ILE A 29 -3.44 -4.51 19.10
C ILE A 29 -2.86 -5.94 19.13
N GLN A 30 -1.83 -6.18 19.96
CA GLN A 30 -1.25 -7.51 20.12
C GLN A 30 -2.23 -8.49 20.77
N SER A 31 -3.10 -8.02 21.66
CA SER A 31 -4.16 -8.86 22.28
C SER A 31 -5.22 -9.32 21.28
N LEU A 32 -5.42 -8.58 20.18
CA LEU A 32 -6.31 -9.01 19.09
C LEU A 32 -5.78 -10.25 18.36
N GLY A 33 -4.48 -10.54 18.48
CA GLY A 33 -3.83 -11.70 17.91
C GLY A 33 -4.02 -11.87 16.41
N VAL A 34 -3.52 -12.97 15.84
CA VAL A 34 -3.81 -13.37 14.47
C VAL A 34 -5.21 -14.00 14.43
N SER A 35 -6.25 -13.15 14.57
CA SER A 35 -7.61 -13.63 14.42
C SER A 35 -7.96 -13.72 12.94
N TRP A 36 -8.48 -14.87 12.49
CA TRP A 36 -8.99 -15.02 11.13
C TRP A 36 -10.08 -13.99 10.79
N LYS A 37 -10.84 -13.54 11.80
CA LYS A 37 -11.83 -12.45 11.67
C LYS A 37 -11.18 -11.13 11.26
N PHE A 38 -10.02 -10.81 11.87
CA PHE A 38 -9.27 -9.61 11.52
C PHE A 38 -8.69 -9.70 10.10
N VAL A 39 -8.15 -10.86 9.72
CA VAL A 39 -7.66 -11.09 8.34
C VAL A 39 -8.77 -10.88 7.33
N LEU A 40 -9.95 -11.45 7.56
CA LEU A 40 -11.11 -11.26 6.69
C LEU A 40 -11.58 -9.81 6.65
N ALA A 41 -11.59 -9.12 7.79
CA ALA A 41 -11.94 -7.69 7.85
C ALA A 41 -10.96 -6.85 7.01
N MET A 42 -9.66 -7.11 7.09
CA MET A 42 -8.66 -6.40 6.28
C MET A 42 -8.82 -6.70 4.79
N LEU A 43 -9.08 -7.94 4.40
CA LEU A 43 -9.39 -8.27 3.01
C LEU A 43 -10.67 -7.59 2.53
N ALA A 44 -11.69 -7.48 3.38
CA ALA A 44 -12.89 -6.72 3.08
C ALA A 44 -12.60 -5.22 2.88
N VAL A 45 -11.71 -4.64 3.69
CA VAL A 45 -11.24 -3.25 3.51
C VAL A 45 -10.54 -3.08 2.15
N PHE A 46 -9.67 -4.01 1.74
CA PHE A 46 -9.06 -3.99 0.41
C PHE A 46 -10.10 -4.13 -0.71
N PHE A 47 -11.12 -4.96 -0.50
CA PHE A 47 -12.23 -5.13 -1.46
C PHE A 47 -13.00 -3.82 -1.61
N VAL A 48 -13.45 -3.21 -0.52
CA VAL A 48 -14.16 -1.91 -0.52
C VAL A 48 -13.30 -0.83 -1.15
N ARG A 49 -11.99 -0.79 -0.80
CA ARG A 49 -11.01 0.14 -1.38
C ARG A 49 -10.93 0.05 -2.90
N THR A 50 -11.19 -1.13 -3.48
CA THR A 50 -11.18 -1.30 -4.93
C THR A 50 -12.18 -0.39 -5.64
N PHE A 51 -13.32 -0.10 -4.99
CA PHE A 51 -14.39 0.74 -5.53
C PHE A 51 -14.32 2.18 -5.03
N VAL A 52 -13.82 2.39 -3.80
CA VAL A 52 -13.74 3.70 -3.14
C VAL A 52 -12.29 4.21 -3.14
N PRO A 53 -11.92 5.16 -3.99
CA PRO A 53 -10.52 5.57 -4.16
C PRO A 53 -9.95 6.46 -3.05
N PHE A 54 -10.74 6.87 -2.06
CA PHE A 54 -10.31 7.81 -1.01
C PHE A 54 -9.31 7.23 -0.01
N LEU A 55 -9.32 5.92 0.23
CA LEU A 55 -8.37 5.28 1.14
C LEU A 55 -7.03 5.05 0.44
N ALA A 56 -5.95 5.55 0.99
CA ALA A 56 -4.62 5.28 0.49
C ALA A 56 -4.25 3.81 0.75
N VAL A 57 -3.80 3.09 -0.29
CA VAL A 57 -3.35 1.68 -0.15
C VAL A 57 -2.21 1.57 0.84
N SER A 58 -1.29 2.55 0.84
CA SER A 58 -0.19 2.62 1.81
C SER A 58 -0.68 2.65 3.26
N ALA A 59 -1.71 3.45 3.56
CA ALA A 59 -2.27 3.52 4.90
C ALA A 59 -2.85 2.15 5.36
N ILE A 60 -3.55 1.45 4.47
CA ILE A 60 -4.08 0.11 4.77
C ILE A 60 -2.92 -0.86 5.04
N CYS A 61 -1.86 -0.84 4.21
CA CYS A 61 -0.69 -1.72 4.37
C CYS A 61 0.08 -1.43 5.66
N VAL A 62 0.27 -0.15 6.01
CA VAL A 62 0.91 0.27 7.26
C VAL A 62 0.07 -0.17 8.45
N PHE A 63 -1.24 0.06 8.42
CA PHE A 63 -2.14 -0.36 9.49
C PHE A 63 -2.14 -1.88 9.69
N THR A 64 -2.20 -2.65 8.59
CA THR A 64 -2.10 -4.12 8.65
C THR A 64 -0.76 -4.56 9.26
N GLY A 65 0.34 -3.87 8.89
CA GLY A 65 1.68 -4.11 9.45
C GLY A 65 1.79 -3.78 10.93
N ALA A 66 1.09 -2.76 11.40
CA ALA A 66 1.07 -2.38 12.82
C ALA A 66 0.31 -3.40 13.70
N VAL A 67 -0.71 -4.04 13.13
CA VAL A 67 -1.60 -4.96 13.89
C VAL A 67 -1.17 -6.42 13.83
N LEU A 68 -0.65 -6.88 12.69
CA LEU A 68 -0.29 -8.27 12.47
C LEU A 68 1.23 -8.48 12.55
N PRO A 69 1.68 -9.65 13.01
CA PRO A 69 3.09 -10.05 12.87
C PRO A 69 3.54 -9.94 11.41
N SER A 70 4.78 -9.52 11.19
CA SER A 70 5.35 -9.14 9.88
C SER A 70 5.01 -10.12 8.74
N PHE A 71 5.10 -11.43 9.01
CA PHE A 71 4.79 -12.47 8.01
C PHE A 71 3.31 -12.44 7.59
N TRP A 72 2.38 -12.40 8.56
CA TRP A 72 0.95 -12.37 8.31
C TRP A 72 0.50 -11.05 7.68
N ALA A 73 1.07 -9.94 8.14
CA ALA A 73 0.83 -8.63 7.54
C ALA A 73 1.21 -8.61 6.07
N MET A 74 2.39 -9.15 5.74
CA MET A 74 2.86 -9.24 4.36
C MET A 74 1.93 -10.11 3.51
N ALA A 75 1.53 -11.30 4.00
CA ALA A 75 0.64 -12.20 3.29
C ALA A 75 -0.73 -11.55 3.01
N VAL A 76 -1.34 -10.91 4.02
CA VAL A 76 -2.65 -10.23 3.90
C VAL A 76 -2.55 -9.06 2.93
N ASN A 77 -1.52 -8.23 3.05
CA ASN A 77 -1.29 -7.10 2.16
C ASN A 77 -1.08 -7.56 0.71
N PHE A 78 -0.30 -8.62 0.51
CA PHE A 78 -0.06 -9.19 -0.82
C PHE A 78 -1.36 -9.72 -1.46
N LEU A 79 -2.14 -10.51 -0.71
CA LEU A 79 -3.43 -11.03 -1.14
C LEU A 79 -4.43 -9.90 -1.44
N GLY A 80 -4.52 -8.89 -0.57
CA GLY A 80 -5.39 -7.75 -0.75
C GLY A 80 -5.08 -6.97 -2.04
N ILE A 81 -3.80 -6.72 -2.30
CA ILE A 81 -3.37 -6.02 -3.51
C ILE A 81 -3.59 -6.86 -4.76
N ILE A 82 -3.29 -8.16 -4.74
CA ILE A 82 -3.58 -9.07 -5.86
C ILE A 82 -5.08 -9.07 -6.15
N MET A 83 -5.92 -9.15 -5.13
CA MET A 83 -7.37 -9.09 -5.27
C MET A 83 -7.82 -7.78 -5.93
N MET A 84 -7.31 -6.62 -5.47
CA MET A 84 -7.61 -5.32 -6.08
C MET A 84 -7.20 -5.26 -7.56
N MET A 85 -5.99 -5.72 -7.87
CA MET A 85 -5.47 -5.72 -9.24
C MET A 85 -6.32 -6.63 -10.15
N THR A 86 -6.72 -7.79 -9.65
CA THR A 86 -7.55 -8.78 -10.34
C THR A 86 -8.92 -8.21 -10.68
N ILE A 87 -9.61 -7.64 -9.69
CA ILE A 87 -10.93 -7.03 -9.90
C ILE A 87 -10.85 -5.93 -10.95
N LYS A 88 -9.88 -5.02 -10.85
CA LYS A 88 -9.70 -3.93 -11.81
C LYS A 88 -9.26 -4.41 -13.19
N TYR A 89 -8.52 -5.50 -13.29
CA TYR A 89 -8.18 -6.14 -14.55
C TYR A 89 -9.44 -6.68 -15.25
N PHE A 90 -10.26 -7.45 -14.55
CA PHE A 90 -11.49 -7.99 -15.12
C PHE A 90 -12.53 -6.90 -15.43
N GLU A 91 -12.61 -5.86 -14.62
CA GLU A 91 -13.41 -4.66 -14.89
C GLU A 91 -12.97 -4.02 -16.22
N GLY A 92 -11.66 -3.86 -16.43
CA GLY A 92 -11.12 -3.35 -17.70
C GLY A 92 -11.38 -4.28 -18.87
N LYS A 93 -11.25 -5.58 -18.68
CA LYS A 93 -11.52 -6.60 -19.71
C LYS A 93 -12.98 -6.59 -20.17
N ARG A 94 -13.92 -6.32 -19.25
CA ARG A 94 -15.36 -6.33 -19.52
C ARG A 94 -15.88 -5.00 -20.03
N PHE A 95 -15.46 -3.89 -19.43
CA PHE A 95 -16.01 -2.55 -19.67
C PHE A 95 -15.05 -1.61 -20.40
N GLY A 96 -13.87 -2.07 -20.77
CA GLY A 96 -12.84 -1.25 -21.39
C GLY A 96 -12.05 -0.39 -20.40
N SER A 97 -11.09 0.38 -20.90
CA SER A 97 -10.22 1.24 -20.08
C SER A 97 -10.95 2.46 -19.51
N GLY A 98 -12.04 2.88 -20.12
CA GLY A 98 -12.76 4.10 -19.72
C GLY A 98 -11.82 5.32 -19.65
N ASN A 99 -11.94 6.08 -18.56
CA ASN A 99 -11.07 7.23 -18.28
C ASN A 99 -9.66 6.88 -17.77
N ALA A 100 -9.36 5.58 -17.59
CA ALA A 100 -8.08 5.16 -17.02
C ALA A 100 -6.89 5.57 -17.90
N TRP A 101 -7.04 5.51 -19.23
CA TRP A 101 -6.03 5.95 -20.17
C TRP A 101 -5.76 7.46 -20.07
N LYS A 102 -6.81 8.26 -20.01
CA LYS A 102 -6.73 9.72 -19.84
C LYS A 102 -6.08 10.11 -18.50
N MET A 103 -6.32 9.32 -17.47
CA MET A 103 -5.75 9.53 -16.14
C MET A 103 -4.25 9.23 -16.09
N ILE A 104 -3.79 8.20 -16.80
CA ILE A 104 -2.37 7.85 -16.92
C ILE A 104 -1.62 8.86 -17.79
N SER A 105 -2.20 9.30 -18.89
CA SER A 105 -1.56 10.26 -19.80
C SER A 105 -1.38 11.66 -19.20
N ARG A 106 -2.06 11.99 -18.10
CA ARG A 106 -1.82 13.23 -17.33
C ARG A 106 -0.51 13.21 -16.55
N ASN A 107 0.03 12.03 -16.25
CA ASN A 107 1.32 11.93 -15.58
C ASN A 107 2.43 11.95 -16.62
N GLU A 108 3.25 13.00 -16.61
CA GLU A 108 4.32 13.22 -17.59
C GLU A 108 5.32 12.05 -17.69
N ARG A 109 5.69 11.46 -16.52
CA ARG A 109 6.60 10.31 -16.49
C ARG A 109 6.00 9.09 -17.18
N ALA A 110 4.72 8.83 -16.92
CA ALA A 110 4.01 7.72 -17.53
C ALA A 110 3.80 7.94 -19.02
N ARG A 111 3.46 9.18 -19.42
CA ARG A 111 3.30 9.55 -20.84
C ARG A 111 4.59 9.31 -21.62
N ARG A 112 5.74 9.80 -21.13
CA ARG A 112 7.05 9.58 -21.76
C ARG A 112 7.40 8.10 -21.89
N ILE A 113 7.12 7.28 -20.86
CA ILE A 113 7.38 5.84 -20.91
C ILE A 113 6.49 5.16 -21.95
N ILE A 114 5.23 5.56 -22.06
CA ILE A 114 4.27 5.01 -23.04
C ILE A 114 4.66 5.43 -24.46
N GLU A 115 4.98 6.69 -24.68
CA GLU A 115 5.39 7.23 -25.97
C GLU A 115 6.68 6.54 -26.46
N ASN A 116 7.66 6.35 -25.59
CA ASN A 116 8.93 5.68 -25.94
C ASN A 116 8.79 4.17 -26.14
N SER A 117 7.79 3.54 -25.53
CA SER A 117 7.62 2.08 -25.61
C SER A 117 6.80 1.62 -26.83
N GLY A 118 6.14 2.53 -27.54
CA GLY A 118 5.37 2.27 -28.77
C GLY A 118 4.20 1.29 -28.65
N LYS A 119 4.20 0.43 -27.67
CA LYS A 119 3.13 -0.55 -27.33
C LYS A 119 3.14 -0.89 -25.86
N VAL A 120 1.97 -1.16 -25.30
CA VAL A 120 1.81 -1.67 -23.94
C VAL A 120 2.45 -3.07 -23.85
N ASN A 121 3.56 -3.16 -23.15
CA ASN A 121 4.37 -4.39 -23.04
C ASN A 121 4.66 -4.76 -21.57
N LYS A 122 5.37 -5.88 -21.37
CA LYS A 122 5.72 -6.40 -20.05
C LYS A 122 6.60 -5.45 -19.24
N ALA A 123 7.60 -4.84 -19.89
CA ALA A 123 8.54 -3.92 -19.26
C ALA A 123 7.83 -2.64 -18.79
N LEU A 124 6.91 -2.12 -19.61
CA LEU A 124 6.07 -0.96 -19.24
C LEU A 124 5.20 -1.27 -18.01
N LEU A 125 4.56 -2.45 -17.96
CA LEU A 125 3.77 -2.85 -16.79
C LEU A 125 4.62 -2.82 -15.51
N PHE A 126 5.77 -3.46 -15.55
CA PHE A 126 6.69 -3.53 -14.42
C PHE A 126 7.17 -2.12 -14.00
N ALA A 127 7.60 -1.29 -14.93
CA ALA A 127 8.03 0.07 -14.68
C ALA A 127 6.92 0.94 -14.06
N LEU A 128 5.69 0.85 -14.56
CA LEU A 128 4.55 1.57 -13.99
C LEU A 128 4.21 1.13 -12.56
N ARG A 129 4.51 -0.13 -12.21
CA ARG A 129 4.34 -0.63 -10.83
C ARG A 129 5.44 -0.14 -9.88
N LEU A 130 6.65 0.09 -10.38
CA LEU A 130 7.75 0.64 -9.59
C LEU A 130 7.58 2.13 -9.26
N ILE A 131 6.90 2.91 -10.11
CA ILE A 131 6.73 4.34 -9.88
C ILE A 131 5.81 4.58 -8.67
N PRO A 132 6.27 5.30 -7.62
CA PRO A 132 5.43 5.64 -6.48
C PRO A 132 4.31 6.61 -6.89
N GLY A 133 3.16 6.53 -6.21
CA GLY A 133 2.01 7.39 -6.49
C GLY A 133 1.21 7.03 -7.74
N PHE A 134 1.60 5.98 -8.46
CA PHE A 134 0.89 5.59 -9.68
C PHE A 134 -0.41 4.84 -9.37
N PRO A 135 -1.54 5.16 -10.04
CA PRO A 135 -2.84 4.58 -9.74
C PRO A 135 -2.92 3.11 -10.14
N LEU A 136 -2.84 2.21 -9.14
CA LEU A 136 -2.91 0.76 -9.32
C LEU A 136 -4.10 0.29 -10.15
N GLY A 137 -5.28 0.84 -9.85
CA GLY A 137 -6.53 0.47 -10.52
C GLY A 137 -6.54 0.85 -12.00
N SER A 138 -6.05 2.04 -12.35
CA SER A 138 -6.03 2.52 -13.75
C SER A 138 -5.12 1.68 -14.62
N VAL A 139 -3.93 1.34 -14.14
CA VAL A 139 -3.01 0.43 -14.86
C VAL A 139 -3.67 -0.92 -15.07
N SER A 140 -4.28 -1.50 -14.02
CA SER A 140 -4.95 -2.80 -14.11
C SER A 140 -6.10 -2.80 -15.12
N ARG A 141 -6.93 -1.75 -15.16
CA ARG A 141 -8.02 -1.61 -16.13
C ARG A 141 -7.51 -1.53 -17.57
N ILE A 142 -6.42 -0.79 -17.82
CA ILE A 142 -5.82 -0.69 -19.16
C ILE A 142 -5.34 -2.05 -19.63
N TYR A 143 -4.55 -2.75 -18.83
CA TYR A 143 -4.04 -4.07 -19.20
C TYR A 143 -5.17 -5.09 -19.38
N GLY A 144 -6.25 -4.98 -18.58
CA GLY A 144 -7.46 -5.76 -18.76
C GLY A 144 -8.16 -5.46 -20.09
N SER A 145 -8.35 -4.17 -20.45
CA SER A 145 -9.02 -3.76 -21.68
C SER A 145 -8.25 -4.19 -22.95
N LEU A 146 -6.94 -4.27 -22.85
CA LEU A 146 -6.06 -4.75 -23.92
C LEU A 146 -5.97 -6.30 -23.96
N LYS A 147 -6.71 -7.00 -23.10
CA LYS A 147 -6.72 -8.47 -23.00
C LYS A 147 -5.31 -9.07 -22.81
N PHE A 148 -4.42 -8.33 -22.13
CA PHE A 148 -3.09 -8.82 -21.81
C PHE A 148 -3.18 -10.13 -20.99
N PRO A 149 -2.31 -11.14 -21.19
CA PRO A 149 -2.40 -12.43 -20.49
C PRO A 149 -2.42 -12.27 -18.97
N TYR A 150 -3.47 -12.76 -18.31
CA TYR A 150 -3.74 -12.54 -16.88
C TYR A 150 -2.60 -12.97 -15.96
N TRP A 151 -2.04 -14.16 -16.18
CA TRP A 151 -0.95 -14.66 -15.33
C TRP A 151 0.32 -13.81 -15.44
N GLN A 152 0.66 -13.38 -16.66
CA GLN A 152 1.79 -12.48 -16.85
C GLN A 152 1.52 -11.11 -16.20
N PHE A 153 0.27 -10.62 -16.31
CA PHE A 153 -0.14 -9.38 -15.67
C PHE A 153 0.03 -9.46 -14.14
N ILE A 154 -0.48 -10.52 -13.49
CA ILE A 154 -0.39 -10.68 -12.03
C ILE A 154 1.05 -10.82 -11.56
N LEU A 155 1.84 -11.71 -12.18
CA LEU A 155 3.24 -11.94 -11.80
C LEU A 155 4.09 -10.67 -11.90
N LEU A 156 4.01 -9.97 -13.05
CA LEU A 156 4.76 -8.73 -13.25
C LEU A 156 4.28 -7.61 -12.33
N SER A 157 2.97 -7.53 -12.10
CA SER A 157 2.41 -6.53 -11.18
C SER A 157 2.79 -6.80 -9.74
N ALA A 158 2.76 -8.06 -9.30
CA ALA A 158 3.18 -8.45 -7.96
C ALA A 158 4.67 -8.17 -7.74
N ALA A 159 5.52 -8.60 -8.67
CA ALA A 159 6.96 -8.35 -8.61
C ALA A 159 7.30 -6.84 -8.60
N GLY A 160 6.66 -6.04 -9.47
CA GLY A 160 6.89 -4.60 -9.54
C GLY A 160 6.36 -3.83 -8.33
N PHE A 161 5.34 -4.35 -7.64
CA PHE A 161 4.79 -3.72 -6.45
C PHE A 161 5.43 -4.22 -5.14
N ALA A 162 6.08 -5.38 -5.14
CA ALA A 162 6.67 -6.00 -3.97
C ALA A 162 7.59 -5.06 -3.16
N PRO A 163 8.53 -4.29 -3.75
CA PRO A 163 9.40 -3.41 -2.97
C PRO A 163 8.62 -2.38 -2.16
N LYS A 164 7.57 -1.79 -2.74
CA LYS A 164 6.72 -0.82 -2.04
C LYS A 164 5.92 -1.47 -0.93
N LEU A 165 5.39 -2.65 -1.20
CA LEU A 165 4.59 -3.40 -0.24
C LEU A 165 5.43 -3.76 0.98
N LEU A 166 6.65 -4.23 0.76
CA LEU A 166 7.62 -4.50 1.81
C LEU A 166 7.86 -3.25 2.64
N SER A 167 8.18 -2.12 2.00
CA SER A 167 8.42 -0.85 2.70
C SER A 167 7.22 -0.43 3.54
N TYR A 168 5.99 -0.46 3.01
CA TYR A 168 4.80 -0.07 3.75
C TYR A 168 4.49 -1.03 4.91
N THR A 169 4.67 -2.33 4.72
CA THR A 169 4.46 -3.31 5.78
C THR A 169 5.52 -3.15 6.89
N PHE A 170 6.78 -2.93 6.52
CA PHE A 170 7.86 -2.66 7.46
C PHE A 170 7.65 -1.36 8.25
N MET A 171 7.20 -0.30 7.59
CA MET A 171 6.81 0.93 8.29
C MET A 171 5.71 0.66 9.32
N GLY A 172 4.75 -0.20 8.99
CA GLY A 172 3.68 -0.57 9.90
C GLY A 172 4.18 -1.33 11.13
N THR A 173 5.02 -2.35 10.93
CA THR A 173 5.55 -3.16 12.04
C THR A 173 6.43 -2.37 13.01
N ASN A 174 7.02 -1.25 12.56
CA ASN A 174 7.89 -0.39 13.36
C ASN A 174 7.24 0.96 13.72
N VAL A 175 5.94 1.12 13.48
CA VAL A 175 5.25 2.41 13.73
C VAL A 175 5.25 2.81 15.21
N PHE A 176 5.30 1.84 16.11
CA PHE A 176 5.35 2.06 17.57
C PHE A 176 6.77 2.26 18.12
N ASP A 177 7.80 1.96 17.32
CA ASP A 177 9.21 2.23 17.66
C ASP A 177 9.90 3.07 16.57
N PRO A 178 9.56 4.38 16.46
CA PRO A 178 10.06 5.25 15.42
C PRO A 178 11.56 5.59 15.55
N LEU A 179 12.19 5.26 16.70
CA LEU A 179 13.63 5.46 16.94
C LEU A 179 14.43 4.16 16.76
N SER A 180 13.80 3.07 16.34
CA SER A 180 14.51 1.83 16.03
C SER A 180 15.45 2.03 14.84
N LYS A 181 16.59 1.32 14.85
CA LYS A 181 17.53 1.32 13.73
C LYS A 181 16.87 0.90 12.41
N ALA A 182 15.84 0.06 12.49
CA ALA A 182 15.08 -0.41 11.33
C ALA A 182 14.16 0.66 10.71
N PHE A 183 13.79 1.70 11.47
CA PHE A 183 12.97 2.81 10.96
C PHE A 183 13.83 3.93 10.36
N LEU A 184 15.10 4.07 10.82
CA LEU A 184 16.01 5.14 10.42
C LEU A 184 16.87 4.79 9.18
N VAL A 185 16.86 3.55 8.71
CA VAL A 185 17.53 3.05 7.49
C VAL A 185 16.54 2.90 6.35
#